data_d6aa4f592f27752f40ee4bdedc8d6017
#
_entry.id   d6aa4f592f27752f40ee4bdedc8d6017
#
_cell.length_a   1.000
_cell.length_b   1.000
_cell.length_c   1.000
_cell.angle_alpha   90.00
_cell.angle_beta   90.00
_cell.angle_gamma   90.00
#
_symmetry.space_group_name_H-M   'P 1'
#
loop_
_entity.id
_entity.type
_entity.pdbx_description
1 polymer ?
#
loop_
_entity_poly.entity_id
_entity_poly.type
_entity_poly.pdbx_seq_one_letter_code
_entity_poly.pdbx_strand_id
1 'polypeptide(L)'
;ICIGEGDTLESQEKLIKELKLESNVLFLKNLSKDEKNSYLKNSNVFVMPSISYKKSVEGFGIVYVEAAQYGVPSIGGKVGGASDAIVDNETGLLCDGNNMDEIYQSLVNILQNNKFKVLGKNAEENAKKFLWPEILKKYLEILKS
;
A
#
# COMPACT_ATOMS: atom_id res chain seq x y z
N ILE A 1 11.04 5.15 -1.30
CA ILE A 1 11.06 5.59 0.11
C ILE A 1 10.52 4.46 0.95
N CYS A 2 11.26 4.06 1.99
CA CYS A 2 10.82 3.09 3.00
C CYS A 2 10.58 3.86 4.32
N ILE A 3 9.39 3.70 4.91
CA ILE A 3 9.02 4.39 6.14
C ILE A 3 8.76 3.35 7.22
N GLY A 4 9.51 3.41 8.31
CA GLY A 4 9.36 2.53 9.46
C GLY A 4 10.68 2.12 10.08
N GLU A 5 10.56 1.27 11.10
CA GLU A 5 11.65 0.67 11.86
C GLU A 5 11.38 -0.83 11.99
N GLY A 6 12.43 -1.62 12.10
CA GLY A 6 12.31 -3.07 12.30
C GLY A 6 13.67 -3.76 12.36
N ASP A 7 13.66 -5.00 12.78
CA ASP A 7 14.87 -5.81 13.00
C ASP A 7 15.71 -6.03 11.74
N THR A 8 15.09 -5.85 10.55
CA THR A 8 15.76 -6.05 9.26
C THR A 8 16.40 -4.79 8.69
N LEU A 9 16.25 -3.62 9.32
CA LEU A 9 16.68 -2.34 8.77
C LEU A 9 18.18 -2.33 8.47
N GLU A 10 19.02 -2.77 9.42
CA GLU A 10 20.47 -2.79 9.26
C GLU A 10 20.90 -3.67 8.07
N SER A 11 20.25 -4.83 7.92
CA SER A 11 20.54 -5.74 6.79
C SER A 11 20.10 -5.14 5.45
N GLN A 12 19.02 -4.37 5.43
CA GLN A 12 18.55 -3.68 4.23
C GLN A 12 19.48 -2.51 3.85
N GLU A 13 19.93 -1.73 4.82
CA GLU A 13 20.93 -0.66 4.59
C GLU A 13 22.24 -1.21 4.03
N LYS A 14 22.69 -2.38 4.53
CA LYS A 14 23.87 -3.07 4.01
C LYS A 14 23.66 -3.50 2.56
N LEU A 15 22.53 -4.13 2.25
CA LEU A 15 22.19 -4.57 0.90
C LEU A 15 22.16 -3.40 -0.10
N ILE A 16 21.60 -2.25 0.30
CA ILE A 16 21.57 -1.06 -0.54
C ILE A 16 22.97 -0.57 -0.90
N LYS A 17 23.90 -0.58 0.07
CA LYS A 17 25.30 -0.24 -0.18
C LYS A 17 25.99 -1.23 -1.10
N GLU A 18 25.78 -2.53 -0.89
CA GLU A 18 26.32 -3.59 -1.76
C GLU A 18 25.82 -3.44 -3.21
N LEU A 19 24.58 -3.03 -3.39
CA LEU A 19 23.96 -2.81 -4.70
C LEU A 19 24.22 -1.41 -5.27
N LYS A 20 24.88 -0.51 -4.53
CA LYS A 20 25.15 0.89 -4.91
C LYS A 20 23.86 1.69 -5.20
N LEU A 21 22.84 1.51 -4.38
CA LEU A 21 21.52 2.12 -4.52
C LEU A 21 21.25 3.23 -3.50
N GLU A 22 22.27 3.79 -2.84
CA GLU A 22 22.12 4.80 -1.78
C GLU A 22 21.45 6.08 -2.27
N SER A 23 21.61 6.41 -3.55
CA SER A 23 20.93 7.56 -4.15
C SER A 23 19.48 7.28 -4.58
N ASN A 24 19.05 6.02 -4.58
CA ASN A 24 17.74 5.59 -5.08
C ASN A 24 16.78 5.18 -3.96
N VAL A 25 17.30 4.82 -2.78
CA VAL A 25 16.50 4.34 -1.65
C VAL A 25 16.70 5.25 -0.45
N LEU A 26 15.59 5.71 0.12
CA LEU A 26 15.58 6.55 1.30
C LEU A 26 14.81 5.86 2.42
N PHE A 27 15.45 5.66 3.58
CA PHE A 27 14.79 5.22 4.81
C PHE A 27 14.41 6.41 5.67
N LEU A 28 13.17 6.44 6.13
CA LEU A 28 12.63 7.46 7.01
C LEU A 28 12.02 6.83 8.26
N LYS A 29 12.19 7.51 9.39
CA LYS A 29 11.71 7.05 10.70
C LYS A 29 10.98 8.19 11.41
N ASN A 30 10.09 7.83 12.33
CA ASN A 30 9.44 8.78 13.23
C ASN A 30 8.77 9.96 12.52
N LEU A 31 8.17 9.72 11.34
CA LEU A 31 7.44 10.75 10.64
C LEU A 31 6.15 11.14 11.38
N SER A 32 5.88 12.42 11.44
CA SER A 32 4.56 12.93 11.79
C SER A 32 3.50 12.46 10.77
N LYS A 33 2.23 12.56 11.15
CA LYS A 33 1.12 12.23 10.24
C LYS A 33 1.17 13.08 8.98
N ASP A 34 1.47 14.36 9.10
CA ASP A 34 1.50 15.28 7.97
C ASP A 34 2.65 14.98 7.01
N GLU A 35 3.83 14.64 7.53
CA GLU A 35 4.97 14.21 6.72
C GLU A 35 4.63 12.91 5.98
N LYS A 36 4.09 11.89 6.68
CA LYS A 36 3.65 10.64 6.03
C LYS A 36 2.65 10.92 4.90
N ASN A 37 1.65 11.76 5.16
CA ASN A 37 0.64 12.12 4.17
C ASN A 37 1.26 12.87 2.98
N SER A 38 2.26 13.71 3.22
CA SER A 38 2.98 14.41 2.15
C SER A 38 3.72 13.42 1.24
N TYR A 39 4.38 12.41 1.81
CA TYR A 39 5.02 11.36 1.02
C TYR A 39 4.00 10.53 0.22
N LEU A 40 2.90 10.13 0.83
CA LEU A 40 1.83 9.41 0.12
C LEU A 40 1.31 10.24 -1.06
N LYS A 41 0.93 11.49 -0.83
CA LYS A 41 0.38 12.38 -1.85
C LYS A 41 1.30 12.58 -3.06
N ASN A 42 2.61 12.51 -2.85
CA ASN A 42 3.61 12.70 -3.91
C ASN A 42 4.17 11.37 -4.47
N SER A 43 3.60 10.23 -4.07
CA SER A 43 4.01 8.92 -4.55
C SER A 43 3.24 8.50 -5.80
N ASN A 44 3.86 7.70 -6.65
CA ASN A 44 3.21 7.09 -7.81
C ASN A 44 2.52 5.76 -7.46
N VAL A 45 3.05 5.04 -6.47
CA VAL A 45 2.53 3.75 -6.01
C VAL A 45 2.90 3.55 -4.53
N PHE A 46 1.97 2.99 -3.77
CA PHE A 46 2.22 2.48 -2.43
C PHE A 46 2.45 0.97 -2.49
N VAL A 47 3.51 0.48 -1.86
CA VAL A 47 3.91 -0.93 -1.96
C VAL A 47 4.03 -1.53 -0.56
N MET A 48 3.15 -2.48 -0.24
CA MET A 48 3.20 -3.25 0.99
C MET A 48 2.66 -4.67 0.74
N PRO A 49 3.45 -5.54 0.08
CA PRO A 49 3.04 -6.90 -0.25
C PRO A 49 3.11 -7.79 0.99
N SER A 50 2.19 -7.58 1.92
CA SER A 50 2.14 -8.29 3.20
C SER A 50 2.05 -9.79 3.02
N ILE A 51 2.73 -10.51 3.90
CA ILE A 51 2.72 -11.98 3.98
C ILE A 51 2.17 -12.43 5.33
N SER A 52 1.73 -13.67 5.42
CA SER A 52 1.51 -14.30 6.73
C SER A 52 2.85 -14.67 7.35
N TYR A 53 3.11 -14.18 8.55
CA TYR A 53 4.30 -14.55 9.30
C TYR A 53 3.92 -15.02 10.70
N LYS A 54 4.22 -16.29 11.01
CA LYS A 54 3.80 -16.95 12.25
C LYS A 54 2.27 -16.85 12.42
N LYS A 55 1.79 -16.12 13.45
CA LYS A 55 0.36 -15.86 13.73
C LYS A 55 -0.09 -14.46 13.30
N SER A 56 0.79 -13.69 12.65
CA SER A 56 0.48 -12.34 12.19
C SER A 56 0.06 -12.37 10.73
N VAL A 57 -1.06 -11.72 10.45
CA VAL A 57 -1.59 -11.52 9.10
C VAL A 57 -2.13 -10.10 9.00
N GLU A 58 -2.07 -9.49 7.82
CA GLU A 58 -2.69 -8.19 7.60
C GLU A 58 -4.20 -8.29 7.82
N GLY A 59 -4.74 -7.48 8.73
CA GLY A 59 -6.16 -7.51 9.07
C GLY A 59 -7.04 -6.93 7.96
N PHE A 60 -6.79 -5.69 7.60
CA PHE A 60 -7.51 -4.96 6.54
C PHE A 60 -6.57 -4.11 5.70
N GLY A 61 -5.52 -3.57 6.31
CA GLY A 61 -4.58 -2.70 5.63
C GLY A 61 -5.10 -1.27 5.43
N ILE A 62 -5.44 -0.59 6.53
CA ILE A 62 -5.90 0.81 6.51
C ILE A 62 -4.97 1.71 5.68
N VAL A 63 -3.69 1.42 5.65
CA VAL A 63 -2.69 2.18 4.87
C VAL A 63 -2.94 2.16 3.37
N TYR A 64 -3.58 1.11 2.83
CA TYR A 64 -3.99 1.09 1.42
C TYR A 64 -5.09 2.11 1.15
N VAL A 65 -6.04 2.23 2.08
CA VAL A 65 -7.11 3.24 1.99
C VAL A 65 -6.53 4.64 2.19
N GLU A 66 -5.57 4.82 3.10
CA GLU A 66 -4.85 6.08 3.27
C GLU A 66 -4.15 6.52 1.98
N ALA A 67 -3.46 5.61 1.29
CA ALA A 67 -2.83 5.89 0.00
C ALA A 67 -3.88 6.22 -1.07
N ALA A 68 -4.96 5.44 -1.13
CA ALA A 68 -6.05 5.62 -2.08
C ALA A 68 -6.73 6.99 -1.95
N GLN A 69 -6.86 7.56 -0.74
CA GLN A 69 -7.40 8.90 -0.51
C GLN A 69 -6.61 10.01 -1.23
N TYR A 70 -5.37 9.75 -1.58
CA TYR A 70 -4.51 10.67 -2.34
C TYR A 70 -4.38 10.29 -3.82
N GLY A 71 -5.21 9.37 -4.31
CA GLY A 71 -5.13 8.90 -5.68
C GLY A 71 -3.88 8.05 -5.95
N VAL A 72 -3.33 7.42 -4.93
CA VAL A 72 -2.14 6.55 -5.02
C VAL A 72 -2.59 5.09 -5.00
N PRO A 73 -2.43 4.36 -6.11
CA PRO A 73 -2.77 2.94 -6.17
C PRO A 73 -1.76 2.12 -5.37
N SER A 74 -2.20 0.97 -4.88
CA SER A 74 -1.37 0.11 -4.03
C SER A 74 -1.01 -1.21 -4.68
N ILE A 75 0.16 -1.75 -4.32
CA ILE A 75 0.51 -3.16 -4.51
C ILE A 75 0.44 -3.81 -3.12
N GLY A 76 -0.54 -4.70 -2.93
CA GLY A 76 -0.79 -5.41 -1.69
C GLY A 76 -0.51 -6.91 -1.80
N GLY A 77 -0.40 -7.58 -0.65
CA GLY A 77 -0.29 -9.05 -0.61
C GLY A 77 -1.65 -9.74 -0.81
N LYS A 78 -1.66 -10.88 -1.49
CA LYS A 78 -2.88 -11.71 -1.68
C LYS A 78 -3.38 -12.33 -0.39
N VAL A 79 -2.57 -12.33 0.67
CA VAL A 79 -2.89 -12.95 1.95
C VAL A 79 -3.41 -11.90 2.93
N GLY A 80 -4.49 -12.25 3.65
CA GLY A 80 -5.12 -11.36 4.63
C GLY A 80 -6.12 -10.40 4.00
N GLY A 81 -6.41 -9.30 4.69
CA GLY A 81 -7.48 -8.37 4.34
C GLY A 81 -7.14 -7.31 3.28
N ALA A 82 -5.99 -7.39 2.62
CA ALA A 82 -5.64 -6.41 1.57
C ALA A 82 -6.66 -6.39 0.42
N SER A 83 -7.28 -7.54 0.10
CA SER A 83 -8.34 -7.65 -0.91
C SER A 83 -9.64 -6.92 -0.55
N ASP A 84 -9.83 -6.56 0.71
CA ASP A 84 -10.98 -5.76 1.13
C ASP A 84 -10.76 -4.26 0.86
N ALA A 85 -9.51 -3.83 0.83
CA ALA A 85 -9.09 -2.45 0.57
C ALA A 85 -8.73 -2.20 -0.90
N ILE A 86 -8.18 -3.22 -1.60
CA ILE A 86 -7.69 -3.14 -2.98
C ILE A 86 -8.56 -4.01 -3.88
N VAL A 87 -9.18 -3.42 -4.89
CA VAL A 87 -9.82 -4.16 -5.98
C VAL A 87 -8.75 -4.43 -7.04
N ASP A 88 -8.36 -5.71 -7.16
CA ASP A 88 -7.24 -6.12 -8.03
C ASP A 88 -7.46 -5.72 -9.51
N ASN A 89 -6.43 -5.16 -10.12
CA ASN A 89 -6.42 -4.59 -11.46
C ASN A 89 -7.35 -3.37 -11.68
N GLU A 90 -8.07 -2.90 -10.67
CA GLU A 90 -8.96 -1.73 -10.77
C GLU A 90 -8.46 -0.56 -9.92
N THR A 91 -8.11 -0.80 -8.65
CA THR A 91 -7.64 0.24 -7.72
C THR A 91 -6.19 0.03 -7.28
N GLY A 92 -5.58 -1.08 -7.67
CA GLY A 92 -4.23 -1.48 -7.36
C GLY A 92 -3.96 -2.86 -7.91
N LEU A 93 -2.92 -3.51 -7.41
CA LEU A 93 -2.56 -4.88 -7.76
C LEU A 93 -2.37 -5.72 -6.50
N LEU A 94 -2.74 -7.00 -6.58
CA LEU A 94 -2.48 -7.98 -5.54
C LEU A 94 -1.45 -9.01 -6.04
N CYS A 95 -0.43 -9.30 -5.24
CA CYS A 95 0.62 -10.26 -5.57
C CYS A 95 0.94 -11.18 -4.39
N ASP A 96 1.60 -12.29 -4.63
CA ASP A 96 2.19 -13.07 -3.55
C ASP A 96 3.42 -12.33 -2.99
N GLY A 97 3.32 -11.87 -1.74
CA GLY A 97 4.40 -11.15 -1.06
C GLY A 97 5.67 -11.99 -0.81
N ASN A 98 5.60 -13.32 -0.94
CA ASN A 98 6.75 -14.21 -0.90
C ASN A 98 7.40 -14.39 -2.28
N ASN A 99 6.77 -13.93 -3.36
CA ASN A 99 7.25 -14.10 -4.72
C ASN A 99 7.83 -12.78 -5.25
N MET A 100 9.15 -12.68 -5.26
CA MET A 100 9.86 -11.48 -5.69
C MET A 100 9.58 -11.13 -7.16
N ASP A 101 9.39 -12.13 -8.02
CA ASP A 101 9.08 -11.91 -9.43
C ASP A 101 7.67 -11.33 -9.60
N GLU A 102 6.67 -11.80 -8.84
CA GLU A 102 5.32 -11.21 -8.87
C GLU A 102 5.34 -9.76 -8.38
N ILE A 103 6.08 -9.45 -7.33
CA ILE A 103 6.24 -8.07 -6.83
C ILE A 103 6.87 -7.20 -7.91
N TYR A 104 7.96 -7.66 -8.53
CA TYR A 104 8.64 -6.93 -9.60
C TYR A 104 7.72 -6.71 -10.81
N GLN A 105 7.04 -7.74 -11.28
CA GLN A 105 6.11 -7.64 -12.41
C GLN A 105 4.93 -6.70 -12.09
N SER A 106 4.44 -6.69 -10.87
CA SER A 106 3.41 -5.75 -10.41
C SER A 106 3.91 -4.31 -10.46
N LEU A 107 5.14 -4.04 -10.02
CA LEU A 107 5.77 -2.73 -10.13
C LEU A 107 5.93 -2.28 -11.58
N VAL A 108 6.45 -3.15 -12.44
CA VAL A 108 6.60 -2.86 -13.88
C VAL A 108 5.24 -2.56 -14.50
N ASN A 109 4.24 -3.40 -14.25
CA ASN A 109 2.89 -3.26 -14.80
C ASN A 109 2.23 -1.93 -14.40
N ILE A 110 2.31 -1.57 -13.11
CA ILE A 110 1.63 -0.36 -12.61
C ILE A 110 2.32 0.94 -13.06
N LEU A 111 3.64 0.91 -13.25
CA LEU A 111 4.43 2.08 -13.68
C LEU A 111 4.44 2.27 -15.18
N GLN A 112 4.27 1.19 -15.97
CA GLN A 112 4.24 1.27 -17.43
C GLN A 112 3.04 2.09 -17.93
N ASN A 113 3.26 2.88 -18.96
CA ASN A 113 2.23 3.70 -19.65
C ASN A 113 1.41 4.59 -18.69
N ASN A 114 1.99 4.98 -17.55
CA ASN A 114 1.31 5.75 -16.51
C ASN A 114 0.03 5.08 -15.99
N LYS A 115 -0.06 3.75 -15.99
CA LYS A 115 -1.23 3.00 -15.51
C LYS A 115 -1.58 3.36 -14.06
N PHE A 116 -0.58 3.71 -13.23
CA PHE A 116 -0.81 4.18 -11.88
C PHE A 116 -1.77 5.38 -11.78
N LYS A 117 -1.85 6.25 -12.80
CA LYS A 117 -2.79 7.38 -12.81
C LYS A 117 -4.25 6.93 -12.92
N VAL A 118 -4.50 5.92 -13.75
CA VAL A 118 -5.84 5.36 -13.93
C VAL A 118 -6.27 4.59 -12.68
N LEU A 119 -5.41 3.69 -12.20
CA LEU A 119 -5.67 2.91 -10.98
C LEU A 119 -5.79 3.84 -9.76
N GLY A 120 -4.97 4.89 -9.68
CA GLY A 120 -5.03 5.86 -8.58
C GLY A 120 -6.33 6.64 -8.56
N LYS A 121 -6.84 7.09 -9.70
CA LYS A 121 -8.16 7.71 -9.79
C LYS A 121 -9.29 6.78 -9.34
N ASN A 122 -9.23 5.53 -9.74
CA ASN A 122 -10.20 4.52 -9.31
C ASN A 122 -10.07 4.24 -7.80
N ALA A 123 -8.84 4.20 -7.28
CA ALA A 123 -8.57 4.00 -5.87
C ALA A 123 -9.14 5.15 -5.02
N GLU A 124 -8.97 6.40 -5.46
CA GLU A 124 -9.53 7.58 -4.79
C GLU A 124 -11.06 7.52 -4.73
N GLU A 125 -11.71 7.14 -5.81
CA GLU A 125 -13.16 6.97 -5.83
C GLU A 125 -13.61 5.83 -4.92
N ASN A 126 -12.92 4.69 -4.95
CA ASN A 126 -13.22 3.55 -4.08
C ASN A 126 -13.00 3.87 -2.59
N ALA A 127 -11.99 4.69 -2.26
CA ALA A 127 -11.69 5.08 -0.89
C ALA A 127 -12.86 5.82 -0.20
N LYS A 128 -13.73 6.47 -0.97
CA LYS A 128 -14.92 7.17 -0.43
C LYS A 128 -15.85 6.23 0.34
N LYS A 129 -15.91 4.94 -0.04
CA LYS A 129 -16.73 3.91 0.64
C LYS A 129 -16.29 3.63 2.08
N PHE A 130 -15.06 4.00 2.43
CA PHE A 130 -14.46 3.82 3.74
C PHE A 130 -14.48 5.09 4.60
N LEU A 131 -15.09 6.17 4.12
CA LEU A 131 -15.31 7.37 4.93
C LEU A 131 -16.35 7.11 6.03
N TRP A 132 -16.12 7.69 7.19
CA TRP A 132 -17.01 7.51 8.34
C TRP A 132 -18.51 7.69 8.05
N PRO A 133 -18.95 8.69 7.29
CA PRO A 133 -20.38 8.82 6.96
C PRO A 133 -20.95 7.60 6.24
N GLU A 134 -20.20 6.98 5.34
CA GLU A 134 -20.63 5.80 4.60
C GLU A 134 -20.60 4.53 5.48
N ILE A 135 -19.57 4.40 6.30
CA ILE A 135 -19.49 3.32 7.27
C ILE A 135 -20.62 3.40 8.29
N LEU A 136 -20.91 4.60 8.81
CA LEU A 136 -21.99 4.80 9.78
C LEU A 136 -23.38 4.42 9.20
N LYS A 137 -23.65 4.74 7.93
CA LYS A 137 -24.90 4.31 7.27
C LYS A 137 -25.06 2.79 7.34
N LYS A 138 -24.02 2.03 6.99
CA LYS A 138 -24.04 0.56 7.05
C LYS A 138 -24.33 0.03 8.45
N TYR A 139 -23.68 0.62 9.48
CA TYR A 139 -23.96 0.23 10.87
C TYR A 139 -25.41 0.52 11.27
N LEU A 140 -25.94 1.68 10.90
CA LEU A 140 -27.32 2.04 11.22
C LEU A 140 -28.36 1.15 10.53
N GLU A 141 -28.07 0.64 9.33
CA GLU A 141 -28.91 -0.32 8.62
C GLU A 141 -28.96 -1.67 9.36
N ILE A 142 -27.82 -2.17 9.83
CA ILE A 142 -27.73 -3.41 10.61
C ILE A 142 -28.50 -3.29 11.94
N LEU A 143 -28.42 -2.13 12.60
CA LEU A 143 -29.09 -1.92 13.88
C LEU A 143 -30.61 -1.75 13.76
N LYS A 144 -31.12 -1.51 12.55
CA LYS A 144 -32.57 -1.39 12.29
C LYS A 144 -33.21 -2.70 11.81
N SER A 145 -32.40 -3.68 11.45
CA SER A 145 -32.84 -5.02 11.03
C SER A 145 -33.04 -5.95 12.24
#